data_7a7eb7af4f4192c61c8fc342a6d7ffaa
#
_entry.id   7a7eb7af4f4192c61c8fc342a6d7ffaa
#
_cell.length_a   1.000
_cell.length_b   1.000
_cell.length_c   1.000
_cell.angle_alpha   90.00
_cell.angle_beta   90.00
_cell.angle_gamma   90.00
#
_symmetry.space_group_name_H-M   'P 1'
#
loop_
_entity.id
_entity.type
_entity.pdbx_description
1 polymer ?
#
loop_
_entity_poly.entity_id
_entity_poly.type
_entity_poly.pdbx_seq_one_letter_code
_entity_poly.pdbx_strand_id
1 'polypeptide(L)'
;MIARLKITKRWVSRGMVILAPLLLMSSCETVDRDAPARAAMAAAIRSEQPGNYFVGRRMFKKDYKMWGWVRDPGQPWKTAKLVMLNEQTRLAPDRVRGTLGDDNNCEYRLEGRFTGETVYEPASDRFYPEFQLTGFEVLNTKPGPIYLDKRQEDPEIRIIMAPAH
;
A
#
# COMPACT_ATOMS: atom_id res chain seq x y z
N MET A 1 -88.68 -6.37 46.98
CA MET A 1 -87.59 -5.39 46.89
C MET A 1 -86.30 -6.09 46.54
N ILE A 2 -85.97 -6.10 45.28
CA ILE A 2 -84.90 -7.01 44.74
C ILE A 2 -83.68 -6.13 44.38
N ALA A 3 -82.59 -6.31 45.13
CA ALA A 3 -81.34 -5.59 44.90
C ALA A 3 -80.56 -6.31 43.76
N ARG A 4 -80.30 -5.58 42.72
CA ARG A 4 -79.41 -6.09 41.59
C ARG A 4 -77.93 -5.87 41.97
N LEU A 5 -77.24 -6.96 42.00
CA LEU A 5 -75.74 -6.99 42.12
C LEU A 5 -75.12 -6.70 40.78
N LYS A 6 -74.36 -5.61 40.65
CA LYS A 6 -73.55 -5.32 39.44
C LYS A 6 -72.19 -5.99 39.56
N ILE A 7 -71.91 -6.96 38.71
CA ILE A 7 -70.58 -7.61 38.58
C ILE A 7 -69.75 -6.76 37.61
N THR A 8 -68.71 -6.13 38.09
CA THR A 8 -67.72 -5.40 37.27
C THR A 8 -66.65 -6.41 36.81
N LYS A 9 -66.60 -6.65 35.51
CA LYS A 9 -65.53 -7.43 34.87
C LYS A 9 -64.21 -6.66 34.89
N ARG A 10 -63.24 -7.07 35.70
CA ARG A 10 -61.87 -6.57 35.62
C ARG A 10 -61.17 -7.24 34.43
N TRP A 11 -60.85 -6.45 33.44
CA TRP A 11 -59.94 -6.82 32.36
C TRP A 11 -58.51 -6.87 32.89
N VAL A 12 -57.93 -8.05 33.00
CA VAL A 12 -56.50 -8.22 33.24
C VAL A 12 -55.81 -8.18 31.87
N SER A 13 -55.21 -7.02 31.53
CA SER A 13 -54.37 -6.91 30.34
C SER A 13 -53.04 -7.67 30.63
N ARG A 14 -52.86 -8.80 29.97
CA ARG A 14 -51.57 -9.49 29.92
C ARG A 14 -50.61 -8.67 29.06
N GLY A 15 -49.72 -7.88 29.72
CA GLY A 15 -48.61 -7.24 29.06
C GLY A 15 -47.64 -8.32 28.52
N MET A 16 -47.62 -8.49 27.19
CA MET A 16 -46.66 -9.33 26.48
C MET A 16 -45.34 -8.56 26.45
N VAL A 17 -44.40 -8.92 27.33
CA VAL A 17 -43.04 -8.40 27.33
C VAL A 17 -42.34 -9.10 26.16
N ILE A 18 -42.19 -8.41 25.03
CA ILE A 18 -41.36 -8.86 23.90
C ILE A 18 -39.90 -8.61 24.30
N LEU A 19 -39.24 -9.65 24.76
CA LEU A 19 -37.81 -9.64 24.98
C LEU A 19 -37.12 -9.74 23.60
N ALA A 20 -36.78 -8.59 23.01
CA ALA A 20 -35.99 -8.55 21.77
C ALA A 20 -34.58 -9.02 22.10
N PRO A 21 -34.08 -10.08 21.42
CA PRO A 21 -32.68 -10.46 21.57
C PRO A 21 -31.80 -9.36 20.95
N LEU A 22 -31.00 -8.67 21.77
CA LEU A 22 -29.94 -7.77 21.35
C LEU A 22 -28.86 -8.67 20.70
N LEU A 23 -28.92 -8.84 19.38
CA LEU A 23 -27.85 -9.45 18.61
C LEU A 23 -26.65 -8.50 18.67
N LEU A 24 -25.74 -8.74 19.59
CA LEU A 24 -24.40 -8.17 19.61
C LEU A 24 -23.68 -8.67 18.35
N MET A 25 -23.77 -7.90 17.26
CA MET A 25 -22.91 -8.04 16.11
C MET A 25 -21.48 -7.72 16.58
N SER A 26 -20.76 -8.75 17.06
CA SER A 26 -19.31 -8.67 17.19
C SER A 26 -18.75 -8.47 15.78
N SER A 27 -18.60 -7.21 15.41
CA SER A 27 -17.76 -6.84 14.26
C SER A 27 -16.35 -7.28 14.62
N CYS A 28 -15.86 -8.37 14.00
CA CYS A 28 -14.44 -8.66 13.98
C CYS A 28 -13.76 -7.54 13.19
N GLU A 29 -13.38 -6.47 13.87
CA GLU A 29 -12.46 -5.51 13.32
C GLU A 29 -11.12 -6.23 13.14
N THR A 30 -10.80 -6.53 11.91
CA THR A 30 -9.45 -7.01 11.54
C THR A 30 -8.49 -5.87 11.86
N VAL A 31 -7.74 -6.00 12.94
CA VAL A 31 -6.76 -4.99 13.35
C VAL A 31 -5.69 -4.93 12.28
N ASP A 32 -5.69 -3.84 11.51
CA ASP A 32 -4.66 -3.56 10.52
C ASP A 32 -3.36 -3.15 11.23
N ARG A 33 -2.47 -4.12 11.42
CA ARG A 33 -1.21 -3.93 12.15
C ARG A 33 -0.26 -2.94 11.49
N ASP A 34 -0.41 -2.72 10.18
CA ASP A 34 0.46 -1.82 9.43
C ASP A 34 -0.11 -0.39 9.30
N ALA A 35 -1.33 -0.14 9.81
CA ALA A 35 -1.95 1.18 9.75
C ALA A 35 -1.09 2.30 10.36
N PRO A 36 -0.43 2.13 11.52
CA PRO A 36 0.46 3.16 12.06
C PRO A 36 1.67 3.44 11.16
N ALA A 37 2.28 2.40 10.58
CA ALA A 37 3.41 2.56 9.67
C ALA A 37 3.01 3.29 8.38
N ARG A 38 1.83 2.98 7.82
CA ARG A 38 1.27 3.68 6.67
C ARG A 38 0.95 5.14 6.98
N ALA A 39 0.38 5.42 8.15
CA ALA A 39 0.10 6.79 8.59
C ALA A 39 1.39 7.61 8.74
N ALA A 40 2.45 7.02 9.32
CA ALA A 40 3.76 7.65 9.43
C ALA A 40 4.37 7.91 8.05
N MET A 41 4.31 6.95 7.13
CA MET A 41 4.76 7.12 5.75
C MET A 41 4.00 8.23 5.04
N ALA A 42 2.67 8.28 5.15
CA ALA A 42 1.86 9.35 4.56
C ALA A 42 2.21 10.73 5.14
N ALA A 43 2.56 10.81 6.43
CA ALA A 43 3.02 12.05 7.05
C ALA A 43 4.39 12.46 6.50
N ALA A 44 5.33 11.51 6.37
CA ALA A 44 6.65 11.75 5.79
C ALA A 44 6.55 12.26 4.34
N ILE A 45 5.71 11.63 3.52
CA ILE A 45 5.46 12.06 2.13
C ILE A 45 4.96 13.52 2.08
N ARG A 46 4.02 13.90 2.95
CA ARG A 46 3.53 15.29 3.00
C ARG A 46 4.59 16.31 3.40
N SER A 47 5.65 15.90 4.07
CA SER A 47 6.76 16.77 4.47
C SER A 47 7.88 16.86 3.43
N GLU A 48 7.82 16.05 2.35
CA GLU A 48 8.80 16.11 1.28
C GLU A 48 8.78 17.46 0.58
N GLN A 49 9.95 18.03 0.39
CA GLN A 49 10.08 19.31 -0.28
C GLN A 49 10.04 19.13 -1.80
N PRO A 50 9.33 20.00 -2.53
CA PRO A 50 9.42 20.03 -3.99
C PRO A 50 10.86 20.22 -4.46
N GLY A 51 11.23 19.56 -5.56
CA GLY A 51 12.59 19.67 -6.10
C GLY A 51 12.75 18.91 -7.40
N ASN A 52 13.89 19.08 -8.06
CA ASN A 52 14.22 18.34 -9.28
C ASN A 52 14.81 16.97 -8.93
N TYR A 53 14.01 16.14 -8.33
CA TYR A 53 14.35 14.74 -7.96
C TYR A 53 13.06 13.92 -7.94
N PHE A 54 13.25 12.61 -7.84
CA PHE A 54 12.16 11.64 -7.65
C PHE A 54 12.38 10.85 -6.36
N VAL A 55 11.32 10.23 -5.85
CA VAL A 55 11.42 9.26 -4.78
C VAL A 55 11.17 7.89 -5.36
N GLY A 56 12.13 6.99 -5.20
CA GLY A 56 12.09 5.65 -5.73
C GLY A 56 12.07 4.59 -4.65
N ARG A 57 11.36 3.50 -4.92
CA ARG A 57 11.37 2.27 -4.11
C ARG A 57 11.87 1.13 -4.98
N ARG A 58 12.97 0.49 -4.57
CA ARG A 58 13.48 -0.66 -5.32
C ARG A 58 12.51 -1.84 -5.25
N MET A 59 12.29 -2.45 -6.42
CA MET A 59 11.49 -3.64 -6.58
C MET A 59 12.35 -4.70 -7.26
N PHE A 60 12.96 -5.58 -6.48
CA PHE A 60 13.71 -6.68 -7.00
C PHE A 60 12.85 -7.95 -7.03
N LYS A 61 12.85 -8.61 -8.17
CA LYS A 61 12.30 -9.95 -8.35
C LYS A 61 13.36 -10.77 -9.10
N LYS A 62 13.51 -12.05 -8.80
CA LYS A 62 14.57 -12.89 -9.40
C LYS A 62 14.56 -12.90 -10.92
N ASP A 63 13.37 -12.92 -11.52
CA ASP A 63 13.19 -12.93 -12.96
C ASP A 63 13.38 -11.56 -13.59
N TYR A 64 13.28 -10.48 -12.83
CA TYR A 64 13.28 -9.10 -13.26
C TYR A 64 14.26 -8.31 -12.38
N LYS A 65 15.27 -7.70 -12.95
CA LYS A 65 16.39 -7.22 -12.13
C LYS A 65 16.50 -5.70 -12.02
N MET A 66 15.83 -4.95 -12.88
CA MET A 66 16.09 -3.51 -13.03
C MET A 66 14.86 -2.64 -12.75
N TRP A 67 14.00 -3.07 -11.86
CA TRP A 67 12.76 -2.36 -11.56
C TRP A 67 12.82 -1.51 -10.30
N GLY A 68 11.98 -0.49 -10.32
CA GLY A 68 11.66 0.32 -9.16
C GLY A 68 10.35 1.06 -9.37
N TRP A 69 9.67 1.37 -8.28
CA TRP A 69 8.60 2.34 -8.26
C TRP A 69 9.19 3.72 -8.18
N VAL A 70 8.72 4.64 -9.03
CA VAL A 70 9.20 6.03 -9.08
C VAL A 70 8.01 6.98 -9.03
N ARG A 71 8.07 7.96 -8.13
CA ARG A 71 7.05 9.00 -7.96
C ARG A 71 7.69 10.38 -7.80
N ASP A 72 6.92 11.42 -8.02
CA ASP A 72 7.33 12.78 -7.67
C ASP A 72 7.31 12.97 -6.14
N PRO A 73 8.15 13.86 -5.59
CA PRO A 73 8.10 14.21 -4.17
C PRO A 73 6.73 14.76 -3.78
N GLY A 74 6.28 14.42 -2.59
CA GLY A 74 4.96 14.80 -2.06
C GLY A 74 3.78 14.00 -2.63
N GLN A 75 3.99 13.12 -3.62
CA GLN A 75 2.94 12.30 -4.20
C GLN A 75 2.82 10.94 -3.49
N PRO A 76 1.61 10.40 -3.30
CA PRO A 76 1.42 9.10 -2.66
C PRO A 76 1.92 7.95 -3.56
N TRP A 77 2.31 6.83 -2.96
CA TRP A 77 2.81 5.66 -3.68
C TRP A 77 1.84 5.11 -4.74
N LYS A 78 0.53 5.26 -4.54
CA LYS A 78 -0.48 4.85 -5.54
C LYS A 78 -0.34 5.55 -6.90
N THR A 79 0.38 6.67 -6.97
CA THR A 79 0.67 7.39 -8.22
C THR A 79 2.01 7.02 -8.82
N ALA A 80 2.81 6.21 -8.11
CA ALA A 80 4.12 5.80 -8.59
C ALA A 80 4.01 4.95 -9.86
N LYS A 81 5.01 5.08 -10.73
CA LYS A 81 5.16 4.26 -11.93
C LYS A 81 6.18 3.17 -11.69
N LEU A 82 5.86 1.94 -12.05
CA LEU A 82 6.84 0.87 -12.13
C LEU A 82 7.67 1.09 -13.39
N VAL A 83 8.98 1.20 -13.24
CA VAL A 83 9.89 1.56 -14.32
C VAL A 83 10.96 0.52 -14.52
N MET A 84 11.46 0.42 -15.76
CA MET A 84 12.75 -0.18 -16.06
C MET A 84 13.84 0.89 -15.90
N LEU A 85 14.86 0.59 -15.10
CA LEU A 85 15.98 1.52 -14.90
C LEU A 85 16.95 1.43 -16.07
N ASN A 86 17.14 2.55 -16.76
CA ASN A 86 18.25 2.71 -17.70
C ASN A 86 19.50 3.11 -16.91
N GLU A 87 20.44 2.17 -16.83
CA GLU A 87 21.66 2.29 -16.03
C GLU A 87 22.90 2.70 -16.85
N GLN A 88 22.74 3.23 -18.05
CA GLN A 88 23.87 3.63 -18.89
C GLN A 88 24.75 4.70 -18.25
N THR A 89 24.13 5.62 -17.50
CA THR A 89 24.87 6.69 -16.81
C THR A 89 25.25 6.30 -15.39
N ARG A 90 24.38 5.61 -14.69
CA ARG A 90 24.57 5.21 -13.29
C ARG A 90 23.92 3.86 -13.04
N LEU A 91 24.68 2.91 -12.53
CA LEU A 91 24.14 1.62 -12.07
C LEU A 91 23.23 1.81 -10.87
N ALA A 92 22.21 0.96 -10.75
CA ALA A 92 21.36 0.90 -9.57
C ALA A 92 22.17 0.54 -8.32
N PRO A 93 21.69 0.91 -7.11
CA PRO A 93 22.47 0.79 -5.87
C PRO A 93 23.01 -0.62 -5.60
N ASP A 94 22.18 -1.64 -5.76
CA ASP A 94 22.55 -3.06 -5.61
C ASP A 94 23.62 -3.51 -6.60
N ARG A 95 23.53 -2.99 -7.83
CA ARG A 95 24.50 -3.31 -8.88
C ARG A 95 25.86 -2.63 -8.64
N VAL A 96 25.85 -1.40 -8.10
CA VAL A 96 27.10 -0.71 -7.68
C VAL A 96 27.83 -1.52 -6.61
N ARG A 97 27.08 -2.18 -5.71
CA ARG A 97 27.65 -3.03 -4.66
C ARG A 97 27.98 -4.45 -5.11
N GLY A 98 27.50 -4.85 -6.30
CA GLY A 98 27.68 -6.22 -6.78
C GLY A 98 26.80 -7.26 -6.09
N THR A 99 25.77 -6.83 -5.36
CA THR A 99 24.88 -7.68 -4.54
C THR A 99 23.43 -7.50 -4.97
N LEU A 100 23.06 -8.12 -6.10
CA LEU A 100 21.75 -7.98 -6.72
C LEU A 100 20.61 -8.24 -5.73
N GLY A 101 19.72 -7.26 -5.60
CA GLY A 101 18.51 -7.34 -4.81
C GLY A 101 18.70 -7.14 -3.30
N ASP A 102 19.90 -6.85 -2.83
CA ASP A 102 20.17 -6.56 -1.42
C ASP A 102 19.45 -5.28 -0.93
N ASP A 103 19.05 -4.44 -1.85
CA ASP A 103 18.31 -3.21 -1.61
C ASP A 103 16.80 -3.32 -1.93
N ASN A 104 16.28 -4.54 -2.06
CA ASN A 104 14.86 -4.71 -2.30
C ASN A 104 14.03 -3.96 -1.25
N ASN A 105 13.01 -3.21 -1.71
CA ASN A 105 12.16 -2.35 -0.89
C ASN A 105 12.87 -1.16 -0.19
N CYS A 106 14.15 -0.91 -0.43
CA CYS A 106 14.78 0.34 0.05
C CYS A 106 14.24 1.56 -0.71
N GLU A 107 14.16 2.69 0.00
CA GLU A 107 13.69 3.96 -0.54
C GLU A 107 14.87 4.90 -0.80
N TYR A 108 14.82 5.53 -1.97
CA TYR A 108 15.89 6.39 -2.47
C TYR A 108 15.34 7.74 -2.95
N ARG A 109 16.11 8.77 -2.74
CA ARG A 109 16.06 9.96 -3.57
C ARG A 109 16.79 9.63 -4.88
N LEU A 110 16.11 9.82 -6.00
CA LEU A 110 16.64 9.52 -7.33
C LEU A 110 16.86 10.81 -8.11
N GLU A 111 18.01 10.89 -8.76
CA GLU A 111 18.29 11.86 -9.81
C GLU A 111 18.16 11.14 -11.14
N GLY A 112 17.52 11.80 -12.10
CA GLY A 112 17.26 11.20 -13.41
C GLY A 112 16.02 11.79 -14.07
N ARG A 113 15.53 11.06 -15.07
CA ARG A 113 14.35 11.49 -15.83
C ARG A 113 13.64 10.30 -16.47
N PHE A 114 12.36 10.44 -16.72
CA PHE A 114 11.66 9.61 -17.68
C PHE A 114 12.14 9.95 -19.08
N THR A 115 12.55 8.97 -19.88
CA THR A 115 13.06 9.20 -21.25
C THR A 115 11.92 9.44 -22.24
N GLY A 116 10.71 9.05 -21.90
CA GLY A 116 9.56 8.99 -22.79
C GLY A 116 9.43 7.66 -23.52
N GLU A 117 10.47 6.82 -23.46
CA GLU A 117 10.50 5.51 -24.07
C GLU A 117 9.88 4.45 -23.14
N THR A 118 9.57 3.28 -23.72
CA THR A 118 9.15 2.10 -22.99
C THR A 118 10.04 0.92 -23.35
N VAL A 119 10.31 0.08 -22.36
CA VAL A 119 11.13 -1.12 -22.49
C VAL A 119 10.26 -2.36 -22.37
N TYR A 120 10.34 -3.25 -23.35
CA TYR A 120 9.69 -4.56 -23.28
C TYR A 120 10.42 -5.47 -22.30
N GLU A 121 9.66 -6.06 -21.38
CA GLU A 121 10.19 -7.00 -20.39
C GLU A 121 9.58 -8.39 -20.63
N PRO A 122 10.40 -9.36 -21.13
CA PRO A 122 9.88 -10.65 -21.59
C PRO A 122 9.28 -11.54 -20.52
N ALA A 123 9.78 -11.47 -19.27
CA ALA A 123 9.32 -12.36 -18.21
C ALA A 123 7.90 -12.01 -17.72
N SER A 124 7.48 -10.74 -17.85
CA SER A 124 6.13 -10.26 -17.55
C SER A 124 5.25 -10.10 -18.78
N ASP A 125 5.85 -10.18 -20.01
CA ASP A 125 5.19 -9.88 -21.28
C ASP A 125 4.53 -8.49 -21.29
N ARG A 126 5.27 -7.48 -20.82
CA ARG A 126 4.77 -6.10 -20.69
C ARG A 126 5.80 -5.07 -21.07
N PHE A 127 5.33 -3.88 -21.39
CA PHE A 127 6.12 -2.67 -21.57
C PHE A 127 6.09 -1.83 -20.30
N TYR A 128 7.25 -1.31 -19.92
CA TYR A 128 7.38 -0.41 -18.77
C TYR A 128 8.05 0.89 -19.20
N PRO A 129 7.65 2.04 -18.64
CA PRO A 129 8.35 3.29 -18.90
C PRO A 129 9.81 3.17 -18.48
N GLU A 130 10.68 3.77 -19.28
CA GLU A 130 12.10 3.85 -18.98
C GLU A 130 12.41 5.04 -18.10
N PHE A 131 13.22 4.82 -17.05
CA PHE A 131 13.76 5.87 -16.20
C PHE A 131 15.29 5.86 -16.27
N GLN A 132 15.89 6.89 -16.85
CA GLN A 132 17.33 7.06 -16.89
C GLN A 132 17.84 7.52 -15.53
N LEU A 133 18.60 6.65 -14.86
CA LEU A 133 19.19 6.93 -13.56
C LEU A 133 20.50 7.69 -13.76
N THR A 134 20.66 8.83 -13.06
CA THR A 134 21.91 9.63 -13.06
C THR A 134 22.54 9.74 -11.68
N GLY A 135 21.76 9.58 -10.62
CA GLY A 135 22.24 9.60 -9.23
C GLY A 135 21.21 9.03 -8.26
N PHE A 136 21.67 8.71 -7.06
CA PHE A 136 20.78 8.28 -5.98
C PHE A 136 21.38 8.55 -4.61
N GLU A 137 20.49 8.72 -3.62
CA GLU A 137 20.81 8.82 -2.19
C GLU A 137 19.82 7.94 -1.42
N VAL A 138 20.32 7.20 -0.43
CA VAL A 138 19.44 6.35 0.42
C VAL A 138 18.63 7.25 1.34
N LEU A 139 17.30 7.14 1.29
CA LEU A 139 16.39 7.80 2.22
C LEU A 139 16.05 6.89 3.40
N ASN A 140 15.68 5.64 3.12
CA ASN A 140 15.29 4.69 4.16
C ASN A 140 15.54 3.26 3.70
N THR A 141 16.24 2.48 4.52
CA THR A 141 16.51 1.05 4.25
C THR A 141 15.39 0.13 4.76
N LYS A 142 14.48 0.64 5.61
CA LYS A 142 13.36 -0.11 6.19
C LYS A 142 12.09 0.74 6.19
N PRO A 143 11.63 1.21 5.03
CA PRO A 143 10.43 2.04 4.94
C PRO A 143 9.17 1.22 5.26
N GLY A 144 8.08 1.92 5.59
CA GLY A 144 6.78 1.30 5.76
C GLY A 144 6.29 0.61 4.48
N PRO A 145 5.39 -0.39 4.60
CA PRO A 145 4.92 -1.15 3.46
C PRO A 145 4.08 -0.30 2.51
N ILE A 146 4.31 -0.43 1.21
CA ILE A 146 3.50 0.21 0.16
C ILE A 146 2.40 -0.71 -0.38
N TYR A 147 2.43 -1.98 -0.01
CA TYR A 147 1.45 -2.98 -0.39
C TYR A 147 0.59 -3.40 0.81
N LEU A 148 -0.65 -3.77 0.54
CA LEU A 148 -1.49 -4.46 1.52
C LEU A 148 -1.06 -5.91 1.69
N ASP A 149 -0.64 -6.55 0.61
CA ASP A 149 -0.11 -7.91 0.62
C ASP A 149 1.43 -7.89 0.62
N LYS A 150 2.03 -8.20 1.75
CA LYS A 150 3.49 -8.24 1.94
C LYS A 150 4.22 -9.22 1.01
N ARG A 151 3.52 -10.21 0.45
CA ARG A 151 4.10 -11.13 -0.53
C ARG A 151 4.56 -10.39 -1.79
N GLN A 152 4.03 -9.19 -2.06
CA GLN A 152 4.49 -8.37 -3.16
C GLN A 152 5.95 -7.94 -3.03
N GLU A 153 6.46 -7.86 -1.82
CA GLU A 153 7.87 -7.50 -1.53
C GLU A 153 8.81 -8.72 -1.60
N ASP A 154 8.27 -9.95 -1.66
CA ASP A 154 9.07 -11.18 -1.73
C ASP A 154 9.68 -11.34 -3.12
N PRO A 155 11.04 -11.41 -3.25
CA PRO A 155 11.73 -11.59 -4.52
C PRO A 155 11.36 -12.86 -5.29
N GLU A 156 10.92 -13.90 -4.59
CA GLU A 156 10.57 -15.21 -5.19
C GLU A 156 9.19 -15.19 -5.88
N ILE A 157 8.34 -14.26 -5.52
CA ILE A 157 6.97 -14.19 -6.03
C ILE A 157 6.91 -13.29 -7.25
N ARG A 158 6.50 -13.84 -8.40
CA ARG A 158 6.43 -13.13 -9.69
C ARG A 158 5.33 -12.06 -9.79
N ILE A 159 4.33 -12.10 -8.92
CA ILE A 159 3.21 -11.18 -8.99
C ILE A 159 3.70 -9.74 -8.71
N ILE A 160 3.28 -8.79 -9.55
CA ILE A 160 3.52 -7.36 -9.36
C ILE A 160 2.17 -6.66 -9.46
N MET A 161 1.79 -6.01 -8.37
CA MET A 161 0.59 -5.18 -8.31
C MET A 161 1.00 -3.72 -8.10
N ALA A 162 0.13 -2.81 -8.48
CA ALA A 162 0.34 -1.41 -8.16
C ALA A 162 0.36 -1.20 -6.63
N PRO A 163 1.16 -0.25 -6.12
CA PRO A 163 1.13 0.14 -4.71
C PRO A 163 -0.26 0.61 -4.31
N ALA A 164 -0.70 0.24 -3.10
CA ALA A 164 -2.03 0.58 -2.59
C ALA A 164 -2.05 1.92 -1.81
N HIS A 165 -0.90 2.48 -1.47
CA HIS A 165 -0.75 3.66 -0.59
C HIS A 165 0.13 4.73 -1.19
#